data_9daa85ac063f38e5a9645c1a1525ab11
#
_entry.id   9daa85ac063f38e5a9645c1a1525ab11
#
_cell.length_a   1.000
_cell.length_b   1.000
_cell.length_c   1.000
_cell.angle_alpha   90.00
_cell.angle_beta   90.00
_cell.angle_gamma   90.00
#
_symmetry.space_group_name_H-M   'P 1'
#
loop_
_entity.id
_entity.type
_entity.pdbx_description
1 polymer ?
#
loop_
_entity_poly.entity_id
_entity_poly.type
_entity_poly.pdbx_seq_one_letter_code
_entity_poly.pdbx_strand_id
1 'polypeptide(L)'
;MTDLTIDIGIDEADREEITEGLSRLLADSYTLYLKTHNYHWNVTGPMFQTLHLMFETQYNELALAVDLIAERMRSLGVPAPATFREFAALSSVTEDDDRPDA
;
A
#
# COMPACT_ATOMS: atom_id res chain seq x y z
N MET A 1 1.05 -11.83 25.35
CA MET A 1 1.61 -11.52 24.04
C MET A 1 3.10 -11.29 24.18
N THR A 2 3.84 -11.81 23.25
CA THR A 2 5.28 -11.56 23.23
C THR A 2 5.55 -10.09 23.00
N ASP A 3 6.42 -9.53 23.81
CA ASP A 3 6.86 -8.16 23.61
C ASP A 3 7.70 -8.06 22.34
N LEU A 4 7.27 -7.21 21.43
CA LEU A 4 7.97 -6.96 20.16
C LEU A 4 8.89 -5.75 20.25
N THR A 5 9.13 -5.24 21.45
CA THR A 5 10.00 -4.08 21.63
C THR A 5 11.43 -4.41 21.20
N ILE A 6 11.93 -3.59 20.32
CA ILE A 6 13.29 -3.68 19.81
C ILE A 6 14.03 -2.41 20.21
N ASP A 7 15.18 -2.57 20.83
CA ASP A 7 16.01 -1.43 21.18
C ASP A 7 16.94 -1.09 20.00
N ILE A 8 16.55 -0.09 19.24
CA ILE A 8 17.31 0.41 18.09
C ILE A 8 17.66 1.90 18.23
N GLY A 9 17.63 2.41 19.46
CA GLY A 9 17.94 3.81 19.74
C GLY A 9 16.83 4.78 19.42
N ILE A 10 15.61 4.30 19.15
CA ILE A 10 14.44 5.13 18.87
C ILE A 10 13.56 5.15 20.11
N ASP A 11 13.16 6.36 20.56
CA ASP A 11 12.21 6.59 21.64
C ASP A 11 10.89 5.87 21.35
N GLU A 12 10.22 5.40 22.39
CA GLU A 12 8.94 4.69 22.27
C GLU A 12 7.88 5.55 21.57
N ALA A 13 7.78 6.85 21.95
CA ALA A 13 6.81 7.75 21.35
C ALA A 13 7.13 8.00 19.86
N ASP A 14 8.39 8.14 19.51
CA ASP A 14 8.81 8.32 18.12
C ASP A 14 8.56 7.06 17.31
N ARG A 15 8.79 5.89 17.89
CA ARG A 15 8.53 4.61 17.25
C ARG A 15 7.05 4.45 16.94
N GLU A 16 6.16 4.82 17.86
CA GLU A 16 4.72 4.77 17.65
C GLU A 16 4.28 5.67 16.52
N GLU A 17 4.83 6.88 16.45
CA GLU A 17 4.51 7.84 15.39
C GLU A 17 4.99 7.34 14.04
N ILE A 18 6.20 6.81 13.96
CA ILE A 18 6.74 6.22 12.72
C ILE A 18 5.88 5.04 12.29
N THR A 19 5.51 4.18 13.21
CA THR A 19 4.69 2.99 12.94
C THR A 19 3.33 3.39 12.39
N GLU A 20 2.68 4.39 12.98
CA GLU A 20 1.40 4.87 12.50
C GLU A 20 1.52 5.42 11.07
N GLY A 21 2.56 6.20 10.80
CA GLY A 21 2.82 6.72 9.46
C GLY A 21 3.05 5.62 8.44
N LEU A 22 3.81 4.59 8.80
CA LEU A 22 4.06 3.44 7.92
C LEU A 22 2.78 2.62 7.69
N SER A 23 1.93 2.46 8.70
CA SER A 23 0.65 1.77 8.55
C SER A 23 -0.25 2.46 7.53
N ARG A 24 -0.32 3.79 7.58
CA ARG A 24 -1.10 4.58 6.63
C ARG A 24 -0.51 4.52 5.23
N LEU A 25 0.80 4.62 5.14
CA LEU A 25 1.50 4.51 3.85
C LEU A 25 1.28 3.14 3.22
N LEU A 26 1.34 2.08 4.01
CA LEU A 26 1.08 0.72 3.54
C LEU A 26 -0.35 0.59 3.03
N ALA A 27 -1.32 1.09 3.79
CA ALA A 27 -2.73 1.04 3.40
C ALA A 27 -2.99 1.81 2.12
N ASP A 28 -2.43 3.02 2.00
CA ASP A 28 -2.56 3.84 0.79
C ASP A 28 -1.92 3.17 -0.41
N SER A 29 -0.73 2.62 -0.24
CA SER A 29 0.00 1.95 -1.31
C SER A 29 -0.73 0.69 -1.80
N TYR A 30 -1.27 -0.09 -0.87
CA TYR A 30 -2.01 -1.29 -1.24
C TYR A 30 -3.34 -0.96 -1.92
N THR A 31 -4.04 0.06 -1.44
CA THR A 31 -5.28 0.54 -2.07
C THR A 31 -4.99 1.05 -3.49
N LEU A 32 -3.90 1.79 -3.66
CA LEU A 32 -3.48 2.27 -4.97
C LEU A 32 -3.08 1.10 -5.89
N TYR A 33 -2.44 0.09 -5.35
CA TYR A 33 -2.10 -1.13 -6.08
C TYR A 33 -3.36 -1.79 -6.66
N LEU A 34 -4.39 -1.97 -5.85
CA LEU A 34 -5.66 -2.53 -6.31
C LEU A 34 -6.34 -1.63 -7.33
N LYS A 35 -6.35 -0.32 -7.11
CA LYS A 35 -6.92 0.66 -8.04
C LYS A 35 -6.21 0.61 -9.39
N THR A 36 -4.89 0.48 -9.38
CA THR A 36 -4.09 0.36 -10.59
C THR A 36 -4.38 -0.95 -11.33
N HIS A 37 -4.59 -2.05 -10.60
CA HIS A 37 -5.05 -3.31 -11.19
C HIS A 37 -6.41 -3.15 -11.86
N ASN A 38 -7.34 -2.47 -11.21
CA ASN A 38 -8.65 -2.21 -11.79
C ASN A 38 -8.52 -1.49 -13.15
N TYR A 39 -7.69 -0.47 -13.20
CA TYR A 39 -7.46 0.29 -14.43
C TYR A 39 -6.74 -0.54 -15.48
N HIS A 40 -5.73 -1.31 -15.08
CA HIS A 40 -4.99 -2.18 -15.99
C HIS A 40 -5.92 -3.20 -16.64
N TRP A 41 -6.79 -3.83 -15.85
CA TRP A 41 -7.70 -4.86 -16.36
C TRP A 41 -8.84 -4.30 -17.20
N ASN A 42 -9.35 -3.14 -16.82
CA ASN A 42 -10.65 -2.66 -17.30
C ASN A 42 -10.58 -1.46 -18.25
N VAL A 43 -9.41 -0.90 -18.51
CA VAL A 43 -9.29 0.24 -19.43
C VAL A 43 -9.74 -0.17 -20.83
N THR A 44 -10.45 0.74 -21.52
CA THR A 44 -10.95 0.54 -22.88
C THR A 44 -10.59 1.76 -23.72
N GLY A 45 -10.79 1.65 -25.04
CA GLY A 45 -10.63 2.77 -25.93
C GLY A 45 -9.37 2.69 -26.78
N PRO A 46 -9.09 3.76 -27.58
CA PRO A 46 -7.99 3.73 -28.56
C PRO A 46 -6.60 3.69 -27.94
N MET A 47 -6.46 4.08 -26.67
CA MET A 47 -5.18 4.06 -25.96
C MET A 47 -5.01 2.82 -25.08
N PHE A 48 -5.85 1.79 -25.26
CA PHE A 48 -5.85 0.61 -24.40
C PHE A 48 -4.46 0.03 -24.19
N GLN A 49 -3.75 -0.29 -25.26
CA GLN A 49 -2.46 -0.97 -25.18
C GLN A 49 -1.43 -0.17 -24.38
N THR A 50 -1.33 1.12 -24.65
CA THR A 50 -0.38 2.00 -23.97
C THR A 50 -0.71 2.10 -22.47
N LEU A 51 -1.98 2.32 -22.14
CA LEU A 51 -2.40 2.48 -20.74
C LEU A 51 -2.35 1.16 -19.98
N HIS A 52 -2.73 0.07 -20.61
CA HIS A 52 -2.64 -1.27 -20.03
C HIS A 52 -1.20 -1.59 -19.58
N LEU A 53 -0.23 -1.33 -20.46
CA LEU A 53 1.19 -1.55 -20.16
C LEU A 53 1.72 -0.57 -19.11
N MET A 54 1.29 0.68 -19.15
CA MET A 54 1.67 1.68 -18.16
C MET A 54 1.20 1.26 -16.75
N PHE A 55 -0.05 0.84 -16.64
CA PHE A 55 -0.60 0.39 -15.36
C PHE A 55 0.09 -0.88 -14.87
N GLU A 56 0.50 -1.77 -15.76
CA GLU A 56 1.25 -2.97 -15.38
C GLU A 56 2.59 -2.59 -14.73
N THR A 57 3.32 -1.66 -15.30
CA THR A 57 4.56 -1.16 -14.72
C THR A 57 4.32 -0.57 -13.33
N GLN A 58 3.26 0.22 -13.20
CA GLN A 58 2.92 0.88 -11.94
C GLN A 58 2.55 -0.12 -10.84
N TYR A 59 1.70 -1.11 -11.14
CA TYR A 59 1.32 -2.05 -10.08
C TYR A 59 2.48 -2.98 -9.69
N ASN A 60 3.39 -3.28 -10.60
CA ASN A 60 4.58 -4.04 -10.26
C ASN A 60 5.49 -3.26 -9.30
N GLU A 61 5.66 -1.96 -9.51
CA GLU A 61 6.41 -1.09 -8.62
C GLU A 61 5.73 -0.99 -7.24
N LEU A 62 4.41 -0.87 -7.23
CA LEU A 62 3.65 -0.81 -5.98
C LEU A 62 3.73 -2.12 -5.19
N ALA A 63 3.74 -3.26 -5.87
CA ALA A 63 3.89 -4.56 -5.22
C ALA A 63 5.21 -4.64 -4.45
N LEU A 64 6.30 -4.15 -5.04
CA LEU A 64 7.59 -4.09 -4.37
C LEU A 64 7.58 -3.10 -3.22
N ALA A 65 6.94 -1.95 -3.41
CA ALA A 65 6.88 -0.91 -2.38
C ALA A 65 6.11 -1.38 -1.14
N VAL A 66 4.97 -2.04 -1.31
CA VAL A 66 4.18 -2.52 -0.16
C VAL A 66 4.96 -3.55 0.64
N ASP A 67 5.72 -4.40 -0.02
CA ASP A 67 6.54 -5.40 0.65
C ASP A 67 7.63 -4.73 1.50
N LEU A 68 8.33 -3.74 0.93
CA LEU A 68 9.36 -3.00 1.64
C LEU A 68 8.81 -2.25 2.85
N ILE A 69 7.64 -1.63 2.72
CA ILE A 69 7.00 -0.90 3.82
C ILE A 69 6.64 -1.86 4.95
N ALA A 70 6.01 -2.99 4.61
CA ALA A 70 5.61 -3.99 5.60
C ALA A 70 6.82 -4.57 6.33
N GLU A 71 7.88 -4.88 5.61
CA GLU A 71 9.12 -5.41 6.19
C GLU A 71 9.78 -4.37 7.10
N ARG A 72 9.73 -3.09 6.74
CA ARG A 72 10.24 -2.01 7.58
C ARG A 72 9.48 -1.97 8.92
N MET A 73 8.17 -2.13 8.88
CA MET A 73 7.37 -2.20 10.11
C MET A 73 7.79 -3.36 10.98
N ARG A 74 8.02 -4.54 10.38
CA ARG A 74 8.49 -5.71 11.13
C ARG A 74 9.86 -5.46 11.74
N SER A 75 10.74 -4.74 11.06
CA SER A 75 12.06 -4.41 11.60
C SER A 75 11.98 -3.45 12.79
N LEU A 76 10.88 -2.71 12.92
CA LEU A 76 10.61 -1.86 14.07
C LEU A 76 9.91 -2.60 15.21
N GLY A 77 9.67 -3.89 15.05
CA GLY A 77 9.08 -4.73 16.08
C GLY A 77 7.57 -4.70 16.16
N VAL A 78 6.90 -4.25 15.08
CA VAL A 78 5.44 -4.17 15.05
C VAL A 78 4.88 -5.01 13.90
N PRO A 79 3.67 -5.57 14.05
CA PRO A 79 3.02 -6.26 12.94
C PRO A 79 2.54 -5.26 11.88
N ALA A 80 2.58 -5.69 10.61
CA ALA A 80 2.03 -4.91 9.52
C ALA A 80 0.53 -5.21 9.38
N PRO A 81 -0.34 -4.20 9.19
CA PRO A 81 -1.74 -4.46 8.87
C PRO A 81 -1.83 -5.15 7.51
N ALA A 82 -2.73 -6.12 7.39
CA ALA A 82 -2.82 -6.92 6.16
C ALA A 82 -4.22 -7.50 5.95
N THR A 83 -5.25 -6.74 6.25
CA THR A 83 -6.63 -7.10 5.89
C THR A 83 -7.28 -5.94 5.15
N PHE A 84 -8.24 -6.24 4.29
CA PHE A 84 -8.98 -5.19 3.59
C PHE A 84 -9.67 -4.24 4.55
N ARG A 85 -10.18 -4.75 5.67
CA ARG A 85 -10.82 -3.93 6.70
C ARG A 85 -9.84 -2.92 7.29
N GLU A 86 -8.64 -3.38 7.64
CA GLU A 86 -7.60 -2.50 8.17
C GLU A 86 -7.20 -1.43 7.14
N PHE A 87 -6.99 -1.84 5.90
CA PHE A 87 -6.61 -0.89 4.85
C PHE A 87 -7.71 0.12 4.55
N ALA A 88 -8.97 -0.31 4.55
CA ALA A 88 -10.09 0.60 4.36
C ALA A 88 -10.16 1.67 5.45
N ALA A 89 -9.87 1.29 6.69
CA ALA A 89 -9.87 2.22 7.82
C ALA A 89 -8.69 3.20 7.78
N LEU A 90 -7.53 2.76 7.29
CA LEU A 90 -6.28 3.54 7.32
C LEU A 90 -6.06 4.36 6.06
N SER A 91 -6.61 3.94 4.93
CA SER A 91 -6.28 4.54 3.64
C SER A 91 -6.97 5.88 3.43
N SER A 92 -6.24 6.82 2.85
CA SER A 92 -6.78 8.09 2.35
C SER A 92 -7.05 8.05 0.84
N VAL A 93 -6.71 6.96 0.17
CA VAL A 93 -6.96 6.79 -1.26
C VAL A 93 -8.42 6.42 -1.48
N THR A 94 -9.10 7.15 -2.35
CA THR A 94 -10.50 6.91 -2.69
C THR A 94 -10.60 5.77 -3.71
N GLU A 95 -11.44 4.79 -3.43
CA GLU A 95 -11.75 3.74 -4.38
C GLU A 95 -12.57 4.29 -5.54
N ASP A 96 -12.46 3.64 -6.69
CA ASP A 96 -13.16 4.05 -7.90
C ASP A 96 -13.84 2.81 -8.51
N ASP A 97 -15.17 2.82 -8.54
CA ASP A 97 -15.94 1.71 -9.11
C ASP A 97 -16.14 1.86 -10.62
N ASP A 98 -15.80 3.01 -11.18
CA ASP A 98 -15.96 3.26 -12.61
C ASP A 98 -14.89 2.54 -13.42
N ARG A 99 -15.25 2.24 -14.68
CA ARG A 99 -14.30 1.65 -15.63
C ARG A 99 -13.62 2.76 -16.42
N PRO A 100 -12.30 2.79 -16.54
CA PRO A 100 -11.61 3.87 -17.24
C PRO A 100 -11.75 3.73 -18.76
N ASP A 101 -11.97 4.86 -19.42
CA ASP A 101 -11.95 4.98 -20.87
C ASP A 101 -10.62 5.60 -21.29
N ALA A 102 -9.99 5.01 -22.27
CA ALA A 102 -8.76 5.53 -22.81
C ALA A 102 -8.99 6.54 -23.94
#